data_323168cd03e0ca65e3109150e8c52603
#
_entry.id   323168cd03e0ca65e3109150e8c52603
#
_cell.length_a   1.000
_cell.length_b   1.000
_cell.length_c   1.000
_cell.angle_alpha   90.00
_cell.angle_beta   90.00
_cell.angle_gamma   90.00
#
_symmetry.space_group_name_H-M   'P 1'
#
loop_
_entity.id
_entity.type
_entity.pdbx_description
1 polymer ?
#
loop_
_entity_poly.entity_id
_entity_poly.type
_entity_poly.pdbx_seq_one_letter_code
_entity_poly.pdbx_strand_id
1 'polypeptide(L)'
;MNQQRHTNEDTLTDIFGSEEMRNPAPTEFIPKGKTSPEIAYQLVKDETYPQTQPRLNLATFVTTYMDDYATRLMNEAINVNYIDETEYPRVAVMCGRCLNIVANMWNSPEKAEWKTGALGIGSSEACMLGGVAAWLRWRARRKAAGKPFDKPNLVMSTGFQVVWEKFCQLWQIEMRTVPLTLDHPTLDIGEALKACDENTICIVPIAGVTWTGLDDDIEGLDKALDAYNAKTGYEIPIHVDAASGGFIPVSYTHLR
;
A
#
# COMPACT_ATOMS: atom_id res chain seq x y z
N MET A 1 23.34 28.48 -23.20
CA MET A 1 22.69 29.74 -23.58
C MET A 1 21.58 30.02 -22.56
N ASN A 2 21.90 30.88 -21.57
CA ASN A 2 20.93 31.35 -20.58
C ASN A 2 20.00 32.36 -21.24
N GLN A 3 18.79 31.99 -21.53
CA GLN A 3 17.74 32.99 -21.80
C GLN A 3 17.27 33.54 -20.45
N GLN A 4 17.83 34.68 -20.06
CA GLN A 4 17.18 35.54 -19.06
C GLN A 4 15.83 35.96 -19.64
N ARG A 5 14.74 35.42 -19.08
CA ARG A 5 13.42 36.02 -19.28
C ARG A 5 13.44 37.38 -18.61
N HIS A 6 13.52 38.46 -19.40
CA HIS A 6 13.15 39.77 -18.93
C HIS A 6 11.65 39.74 -18.60
N THR A 7 11.31 39.60 -17.34
CA THR A 7 9.97 39.93 -16.85
C THR A 7 9.89 41.46 -16.84
N ASN A 8 8.95 41.99 -17.59
CA ASN A 8 8.56 43.39 -17.48
C ASN A 8 7.93 43.61 -16.10
N GLU A 9 8.73 43.94 -15.12
CA GLU A 9 8.31 44.13 -13.72
C GLU A 9 7.49 45.43 -13.50
N ASP A 10 7.36 46.30 -14.52
CA ASP A 10 6.83 47.66 -14.33
C ASP A 10 5.36 47.89 -14.72
N THR A 11 4.59 46.85 -15.05
CA THR A 11 3.22 47.07 -15.60
C THR A 11 2.05 46.46 -14.80
N LEU A 12 2.30 45.71 -13.75
CA LEU A 12 1.24 45.21 -12.88
C LEU A 12 1.18 46.07 -11.59
N THR A 13 0.29 47.02 -11.59
CA THR A 13 -0.01 47.87 -10.42
C THR A 13 -0.58 47.01 -9.29
N ASP A 14 -0.42 47.45 -8.03
CA ASP A 14 -0.93 46.83 -6.79
C ASP A 14 -2.44 46.53 -6.78
N ILE A 15 -3.17 46.93 -7.85
CA ILE A 15 -4.59 46.67 -8.06
C ILE A 15 -4.87 45.16 -8.23
N PHE A 16 -3.90 44.35 -8.69
CA PHE A 16 -4.09 42.91 -9.00
C PHE A 16 -3.43 41.94 -8.01
N GLY A 17 -2.99 42.44 -6.89
CA GLY A 17 -2.39 41.63 -5.82
C GLY A 17 -1.11 42.25 -5.25
N SER A 18 -0.76 41.86 -4.04
CA SER A 18 0.49 42.28 -3.42
C SER A 18 1.72 41.74 -4.16
N GLU A 19 2.88 42.36 -3.98
CA GLU A 19 4.14 41.89 -4.54
C GLU A 19 4.42 40.41 -4.14
N GLU A 20 4.05 40.00 -2.94
CA GLU A 20 4.18 38.65 -2.46
C GLU A 20 3.32 37.64 -3.25
N MET A 21 2.14 38.04 -3.72
CA MET A 21 1.24 37.19 -4.52
C MET A 21 1.71 37.01 -5.97
N ARG A 22 2.61 37.88 -6.43
CA ARG A 22 3.18 37.82 -7.79
C ARG A 22 4.40 36.94 -7.91
N ASN A 23 5.00 36.55 -6.79
CA ASN A 23 6.12 35.65 -6.78
C ASN A 23 5.66 34.22 -7.06
N PRO A 24 6.27 33.49 -7.99
CA PRO A 24 5.94 32.09 -8.21
C PRO A 24 6.32 31.27 -6.97
N ALA A 25 5.66 30.12 -6.81
CA ALA A 25 6.04 29.16 -5.80
C ALA A 25 7.53 28.77 -5.95
N PRO A 26 8.29 28.70 -4.86
CA PRO A 26 9.70 28.37 -4.93
C PRO A 26 9.90 26.93 -5.43
N THR A 27 10.82 26.74 -6.38
CA THR A 27 11.07 25.43 -7.01
C THR A 27 12.37 24.77 -6.59
N GLU A 28 13.38 25.55 -6.18
CA GLU A 28 14.73 25.01 -5.91
C GLU A 28 15.29 25.42 -4.54
N PHE A 29 14.93 26.59 -4.04
CA PHE A 29 15.51 27.13 -2.83
C PHE A 29 14.44 27.64 -1.86
N ILE A 30 14.74 27.56 -0.58
CA ILE A 30 13.91 28.20 0.46
C ILE A 30 13.97 29.71 0.24
N PRO A 31 12.82 30.40 0.12
CA PRO A 31 12.80 31.85 -0.04
C PRO A 31 13.52 32.57 1.07
N LYS A 32 14.28 33.63 0.75
CA LYS A 32 14.97 34.45 1.74
C LYS A 32 14.05 35.41 2.49
N GLY A 33 12.91 35.72 1.90
CA GLY A 33 11.88 36.59 2.46
C GLY A 33 10.87 35.88 3.34
N LYS A 34 9.95 36.63 3.92
CA LYS A 34 8.79 36.15 4.65
C LYS A 34 7.58 36.22 3.73
N THR A 35 6.72 35.20 3.77
CA THR A 35 5.42 35.19 3.08
C THR A 35 4.34 34.98 4.14
N SER A 36 3.18 35.62 3.99
CA SER A 36 2.09 35.35 4.91
C SER A 36 1.58 33.93 4.77
N PRO A 37 1.08 33.29 5.84
CA PRO A 37 0.56 31.94 5.77
C PRO A 37 -0.59 31.78 4.78
N GLU A 38 -1.42 32.80 4.61
CA GLU A 38 -2.56 32.81 3.67
C GLU A 38 -2.08 32.76 2.23
N ILE A 39 -1.05 33.54 1.89
CA ILE A 39 -0.46 33.57 0.54
C ILE A 39 0.24 32.23 0.26
N ALA A 40 1.02 31.73 1.21
CA ALA A 40 1.67 30.42 1.09
C ALA A 40 0.64 29.29 0.88
N TYR A 41 -0.46 29.30 1.65
CA TYR A 41 -1.57 28.37 1.46
C TYR A 41 -2.18 28.45 0.07
N GLN A 42 -2.45 29.69 -0.43
CA GLN A 42 -3.05 29.87 -1.75
C GLN A 42 -2.12 29.40 -2.87
N LEU A 43 -0.84 29.71 -2.80
CA LEU A 43 0.15 29.23 -3.77
C LEU A 43 0.16 27.71 -3.88
N VAL A 44 0.21 27.00 -2.75
CA VAL A 44 0.16 25.53 -2.73
C VAL A 44 -1.18 25.01 -3.25
N LYS A 45 -2.28 25.63 -2.88
CA LYS A 45 -3.60 25.26 -3.32
C LYS A 45 -3.77 25.40 -4.85
N ASP A 46 -3.25 26.49 -5.41
CA ASP A 46 -3.31 26.73 -6.86
C ASP A 46 -2.51 25.69 -7.65
N GLU A 47 -1.35 25.24 -7.14
CA GLU A 47 -0.59 24.13 -7.72
C GLU A 47 -1.37 22.80 -7.75
N THR A 48 -2.29 22.60 -6.80
CA THR A 48 -3.11 21.38 -6.76
C THR A 48 -4.36 21.46 -7.63
N TYR A 49 -4.72 22.63 -8.14
CA TYR A 49 -5.95 22.83 -8.93
C TYR A 49 -6.03 21.98 -10.22
N PRO A 50 -4.94 21.78 -10.98
CA PRO A 50 -4.97 20.96 -12.19
C PRO A 50 -5.08 19.45 -11.94
N GLN A 51 -5.03 19.00 -10.69
CA GLN A 51 -5.07 17.58 -10.36
C GLN A 51 -6.45 16.96 -10.61
N THR A 52 -6.46 15.65 -10.82
CA THR A 52 -7.69 14.87 -10.92
C THR A 52 -8.51 15.00 -9.63
N GLN A 53 -9.81 15.25 -9.80
CA GLN A 53 -10.74 15.34 -8.67
C GLN A 53 -10.96 13.93 -8.06
N PRO A 54 -10.61 13.67 -6.80
CA PRO A 54 -10.72 12.35 -6.20
C PRO A 54 -12.13 11.77 -6.24
N ARG A 55 -13.16 12.62 -6.14
CA ARG A 55 -14.58 12.21 -6.20
C ARG A 55 -15.02 11.69 -7.58
N LEU A 56 -14.27 12.00 -8.64
CA LEU A 56 -14.54 11.57 -10.00
C LEU A 56 -13.64 10.40 -10.42
N ASN A 57 -12.75 9.97 -9.55
CA ASN A 57 -11.84 8.87 -9.83
C ASN A 57 -12.58 7.54 -9.61
N LEU A 58 -12.69 6.75 -10.66
CA LEU A 58 -13.30 5.41 -10.63
C LEU A 58 -12.30 4.31 -10.29
N ALA A 59 -11.02 4.63 -10.22
CA ALA A 59 -9.97 3.70 -9.79
C ALA A 59 -9.83 3.67 -8.25
N THR A 60 -9.05 2.74 -7.74
CA THR A 60 -8.88 2.50 -6.30
C THR A 60 -7.73 3.28 -5.66
N PHE A 61 -7.18 4.29 -6.33
CA PHE A 61 -6.05 5.09 -5.84
C PHE A 61 -6.44 6.27 -4.94
N VAL A 62 -7.66 6.31 -4.47
CA VAL A 62 -8.18 7.37 -3.59
C VAL A 62 -8.34 6.84 -2.18
N THR A 63 -8.26 7.75 -1.21
CA THR A 63 -8.58 7.41 0.19
C THR A 63 -10.08 7.17 0.34
N THR A 64 -10.44 6.37 1.34
CA THR A 64 -11.82 6.18 1.75
C THR A 64 -12.46 7.51 2.17
N TYR A 65 -13.77 7.64 1.98
CA TYR A 65 -14.53 8.77 2.49
C TYR A 65 -14.33 8.92 4.00
N MET A 66 -14.07 10.15 4.42
CA MET A 66 -13.99 10.53 5.83
C MET A 66 -15.08 11.53 6.13
N ASP A 67 -15.83 11.26 7.20
CA ASP A 67 -16.81 12.22 7.73
C ASP A 67 -16.12 13.40 8.45
N ASP A 68 -16.90 14.39 8.81
CA ASP A 68 -16.38 15.61 9.45
C ASP A 68 -15.73 15.33 10.81
N TYR A 69 -16.21 14.34 11.56
CA TYR A 69 -15.64 13.97 12.86
C TYR A 69 -14.30 13.25 12.72
N ALA A 70 -14.18 12.36 11.72
CA ALA A 70 -12.91 11.72 11.41
C ALA A 70 -11.87 12.75 10.98
N THR A 71 -12.24 13.69 10.10
CA THR A 71 -11.37 14.81 9.67
C THR A 71 -10.95 15.68 10.86
N ARG A 72 -11.87 15.98 11.77
CA ARG A 72 -11.58 16.74 12.98
C ARG A 72 -10.61 16.02 13.90
N LEU A 73 -10.81 14.71 14.15
CA LEU A 73 -9.88 13.91 14.96
C LEU A 73 -8.47 13.85 14.35
N MET A 74 -8.37 13.74 13.02
CA MET A 74 -7.06 13.80 12.34
C MET A 74 -6.35 15.14 12.59
N ASN A 75 -7.07 16.26 12.48
CA ASN A 75 -6.49 17.57 12.72
C ASN A 75 -6.09 17.77 14.19
N GLU A 76 -6.88 17.29 15.14
CA GLU A 76 -6.55 17.33 16.58
C GLU A 76 -5.32 16.47 16.91
N ALA A 77 -5.09 15.38 16.18
CA ALA A 77 -3.99 14.45 16.39
C ALA A 77 -2.73 14.73 15.55
N ILE A 78 -2.70 15.80 14.74
CA ILE A 78 -1.63 16.06 13.77
C ILE A 78 -0.23 16.18 14.40
N ASN A 79 -0.15 16.57 15.67
CA ASN A 79 1.10 16.72 16.42
C ASN A 79 1.51 15.46 17.20
N VAL A 80 0.72 14.39 17.13
CA VAL A 80 0.99 13.14 17.85
C VAL A 80 2.02 12.32 17.10
N ASN A 81 3.13 11.99 17.77
CA ASN A 81 4.07 10.99 17.25
C ASN A 81 3.61 9.58 17.65
N TYR A 82 2.79 8.97 16.82
CA TYR A 82 2.13 7.71 17.17
C TYR A 82 3.09 6.52 17.37
N ILE A 83 4.32 6.60 16.87
CA ILE A 83 5.33 5.54 17.04
C ILE A 83 5.92 5.51 18.45
N ASP A 84 5.81 6.61 19.20
CA ASP A 84 6.27 6.67 20.59
C ASP A 84 5.17 6.20 21.55
N GLU A 85 5.16 4.90 21.83
CA GLU A 85 4.19 4.27 22.69
C GLU A 85 4.34 4.69 24.17
N THR A 86 5.51 5.17 24.57
CA THR A 86 5.76 5.63 25.93
C THR A 86 5.13 6.98 26.19
N GLU A 87 5.24 7.89 25.21
CA GLU A 87 4.68 9.24 25.30
C GLU A 87 3.16 9.21 24.99
N TYR A 88 2.75 8.36 24.04
CA TYR A 88 1.36 8.28 23.58
C TYR A 88 0.71 6.90 23.79
N PRO A 89 0.65 6.35 25.02
CA PRO A 89 0.21 4.99 25.28
C PRO A 89 -1.26 4.74 24.88
N ARG A 90 -2.09 5.77 24.87
CA ARG A 90 -3.50 5.63 24.46
C ARG A 90 -3.65 5.42 22.97
N VAL A 91 -2.78 6.05 22.16
CA VAL A 91 -2.74 5.82 20.70
C VAL A 91 -2.32 4.39 20.42
N ALA A 92 -1.31 3.89 21.12
CA ALA A 92 -0.87 2.51 21.04
C ALA A 92 -2.01 1.52 21.31
N VAL A 93 -2.81 1.74 22.37
CA VAL A 93 -4.00 0.93 22.68
C VAL A 93 -5.04 1.00 21.55
N MET A 94 -5.28 2.18 20.97
CA MET A 94 -6.22 2.31 19.84
C MET A 94 -5.73 1.54 18.61
N CYS A 95 -4.46 1.60 18.28
CA CYS A 95 -3.84 0.84 17.20
C CYS A 95 -4.06 -0.68 17.39
N GLY A 96 -3.81 -1.19 18.59
CA GLY A 96 -4.07 -2.60 18.91
C GLY A 96 -5.54 -3.00 18.76
N ARG A 97 -6.47 -2.13 19.14
CA ARG A 97 -7.91 -2.38 18.91
C ARG A 97 -8.26 -2.43 17.42
N CYS A 98 -7.69 -1.56 16.60
CA CYS A 98 -7.90 -1.62 15.14
C CYS A 98 -7.40 -2.94 14.56
N LEU A 99 -6.19 -3.37 14.92
CA LEU A 99 -5.65 -4.67 14.51
C LEU A 99 -6.54 -5.83 14.93
N ASN A 100 -7.05 -5.81 16.17
CA ASN A 100 -7.96 -6.83 16.68
C ASN A 100 -9.28 -6.88 15.89
N ILE A 101 -9.86 -5.73 15.58
CA ILE A 101 -11.09 -5.64 14.81
C ILE A 101 -10.87 -6.26 13.42
N VAL A 102 -9.80 -5.88 12.74
CA VAL A 102 -9.49 -6.39 11.38
C VAL A 102 -9.18 -7.89 11.42
N ALA A 103 -8.38 -8.36 12.38
CA ALA A 103 -8.08 -9.77 12.54
C ALA A 103 -9.34 -10.62 12.78
N ASN A 104 -10.28 -10.13 13.60
CA ASN A 104 -11.56 -10.79 13.82
C ASN A 104 -12.43 -10.78 12.54
N MET A 105 -12.45 -9.69 11.80
CA MET A 105 -13.16 -9.60 10.52
C MET A 105 -12.66 -10.63 9.51
N TRP A 106 -11.37 -10.89 9.48
CA TRP A 106 -10.74 -11.85 8.57
C TRP A 106 -10.58 -13.25 9.16
N ASN A 107 -11.24 -13.54 10.27
CA ASN A 107 -11.23 -14.84 10.95
C ASN A 107 -9.82 -15.35 11.26
N SER A 108 -8.93 -14.46 11.71
CA SER A 108 -7.61 -14.88 12.16
C SER A 108 -7.70 -15.98 13.22
N PRO A 109 -6.94 -17.09 13.10
CA PRO A 109 -7.00 -18.19 14.05
C PRO A 109 -6.47 -17.81 15.45
N GLU A 110 -5.60 -16.82 15.51
CA GLU A 110 -5.09 -16.28 16.76
C GLU A 110 -5.98 -15.12 17.21
N LYS A 111 -6.45 -15.16 18.45
CA LYS A 111 -7.11 -13.99 19.05
C LYS A 111 -6.12 -12.84 18.99
N ALA A 112 -6.54 -11.79 18.32
CA ALA A 112 -5.70 -10.66 18.02
C ALA A 112 -5.26 -9.96 19.30
N GLU A 113 -4.07 -10.26 19.69
CA GLU A 113 -3.23 -9.45 20.55
C GLU A 113 -2.30 -8.62 19.64
N TRP A 114 -1.60 -7.66 20.20
CA TRP A 114 -0.65 -6.79 19.53
C TRP A 114 0.34 -7.44 18.54
N LYS A 115 0.48 -8.77 18.63
CA LYS A 115 1.45 -9.53 17.85
C LYS A 115 0.93 -10.02 16.50
N THR A 116 -0.36 -9.83 16.21
CA THR A 116 -1.00 -10.43 15.03
C THR A 116 -0.78 -9.62 13.75
N GLY A 117 -0.40 -8.37 13.88
CA GLY A 117 -0.19 -7.48 12.72
C GLY A 117 0.51 -6.19 13.08
N ALA A 118 0.67 -5.33 12.07
CA ALA A 118 1.19 -3.99 12.22
C ALA A 118 0.36 -3.00 11.41
N LEU A 119 0.26 -1.76 11.89
CA LEU A 119 -0.24 -0.65 11.11
C LEU A 119 0.90 -0.04 10.30
N GLY A 120 0.62 0.39 9.08
CA GLY A 120 1.58 1.02 8.18
C GLY A 120 1.06 2.30 7.56
N ILE A 121 1.93 3.00 6.86
CA ILE A 121 1.62 4.20 6.09
C ILE A 121 1.18 3.79 4.68
N GLY A 122 -0.04 3.34 4.56
CA GLY A 122 -0.62 2.90 3.29
C GLY A 122 -0.27 1.46 2.90
N SER A 123 -0.93 0.97 1.84
CA SER A 123 -0.85 -0.42 1.41
C SER A 123 0.54 -0.85 0.95
N SER A 124 1.34 0.05 0.38
CA SER A 124 2.70 -0.29 -0.04
C SER A 124 3.59 -0.74 1.11
N GLU A 125 3.54 -0.05 2.25
CA GLU A 125 4.27 -0.50 3.43
C GLU A 125 3.70 -1.81 3.98
N ALA A 126 2.37 -1.92 4.06
CA ALA A 126 1.71 -3.13 4.55
C ALA A 126 2.08 -4.38 3.71
N CYS A 127 2.04 -4.27 2.37
CA CYS A 127 2.47 -5.32 1.45
C CYS A 127 3.95 -5.68 1.65
N MET A 128 4.83 -4.67 1.76
CA MET A 128 6.26 -4.90 2.01
C MET A 128 6.50 -5.61 3.34
N LEU A 129 5.81 -5.22 4.41
CA LEU A 129 5.93 -5.88 5.72
C LEU A 129 5.47 -7.34 5.65
N GLY A 130 4.36 -7.62 4.98
CA GLY A 130 3.88 -8.98 4.75
C GLY A 130 4.87 -9.81 3.92
N GLY A 131 5.39 -9.24 2.84
CA GLY A 131 6.41 -9.87 1.99
C GLY A 131 7.71 -10.17 2.76
N VAL A 132 8.19 -9.21 3.57
CA VAL A 132 9.36 -9.41 4.44
C VAL A 132 9.11 -10.52 5.45
N ALA A 133 7.92 -10.58 6.06
CA ALA A 133 7.58 -11.65 6.99
C ALA A 133 7.60 -13.03 6.33
N ALA A 134 7.07 -13.15 5.10
CA ALA A 134 7.12 -14.39 4.31
C ALA A 134 8.58 -14.77 3.97
N TRP A 135 9.37 -13.81 3.50
CA TRP A 135 10.79 -14.02 3.18
C TRP A 135 11.60 -14.45 4.40
N LEU A 136 11.44 -13.80 5.55
CA LEU A 136 12.15 -14.16 6.79
C LEU A 136 11.76 -15.55 7.29
N ARG A 137 10.49 -15.93 7.22
CA ARG A 137 10.01 -17.28 7.59
C ARG A 137 10.61 -18.34 6.66
N TRP A 138 10.55 -18.12 5.35
CA TRP A 138 11.17 -19.02 4.37
C TRP A 138 12.67 -19.16 4.64
N ARG A 139 13.39 -18.05 4.81
CA ARG A 139 14.83 -18.04 5.08
C ARG A 139 15.18 -18.80 6.37
N ALA A 140 14.41 -18.62 7.43
CA ALA A 140 14.59 -19.33 8.69
C ALA A 140 14.41 -20.84 8.53
N ARG A 141 13.37 -21.29 7.81
CA ARG A 141 13.14 -22.72 7.50
C ARG A 141 14.29 -23.31 6.69
N ARG A 142 14.72 -22.63 5.63
CA ARG A 142 15.84 -23.07 4.79
C ARG A 142 17.13 -23.21 5.59
N LYS A 143 17.42 -22.22 6.42
CA LYS A 143 18.58 -22.23 7.31
C LYS A 143 18.53 -23.38 8.31
N ALA A 144 17.39 -23.60 8.95
CA ALA A 144 17.21 -24.71 9.89
C ALA A 144 17.38 -26.09 9.23
N ALA A 145 17.00 -26.22 7.95
CA ALA A 145 17.17 -27.44 7.15
C ALA A 145 18.57 -27.58 6.51
N GLY A 146 19.50 -26.64 6.74
CA GLY A 146 20.82 -26.65 6.11
C GLY A 146 20.80 -26.45 4.60
N LYS A 147 19.72 -25.87 4.05
CA LYS A 147 19.54 -25.62 2.61
C LYS A 147 19.96 -24.21 2.22
N PRO A 148 20.38 -23.97 0.96
CA PRO A 148 20.65 -22.63 0.45
C PRO A 148 19.42 -21.72 0.56
N PHE A 149 19.62 -20.42 0.77
CA PHE A 149 18.55 -19.40 0.91
C PHE A 149 18.92 -18.09 0.18
N ASP A 150 19.58 -18.21 -0.95
CA ASP A 150 20.12 -17.13 -1.77
C ASP A 150 19.31 -16.82 -3.04
N LYS A 151 18.30 -17.65 -3.35
CA LYS A 151 17.49 -17.53 -4.57
C LYS A 151 15.99 -17.54 -4.27
N PRO A 152 15.47 -16.63 -3.43
CA PRO A 152 14.04 -16.57 -3.17
C PRO A 152 13.26 -16.15 -4.41
N ASN A 153 12.04 -16.68 -4.57
CA ASN A 153 11.09 -16.23 -5.57
C ASN A 153 9.70 -16.02 -4.96
N LEU A 154 8.88 -15.24 -5.67
CA LEU A 154 7.51 -14.91 -5.32
C LEU A 154 6.64 -15.10 -6.56
N VAL A 155 5.46 -15.69 -6.39
CA VAL A 155 4.52 -15.97 -7.48
C VAL A 155 3.26 -15.13 -7.34
N MET A 156 2.83 -14.48 -8.43
CA MET A 156 1.59 -13.71 -8.49
C MET A 156 1.12 -13.48 -9.92
N SER A 157 -0.09 -12.95 -10.12
CA SER A 157 -0.57 -12.58 -11.45
C SER A 157 0.07 -11.29 -11.98
N THR A 158 -0.01 -11.05 -13.28
CA THR A 158 0.42 -9.76 -13.88
C THR A 158 -0.48 -8.58 -13.50
N GLY A 159 -1.59 -8.80 -12.79
CA GLY A 159 -2.47 -7.76 -12.27
C GLY A 159 -1.95 -7.04 -11.02
N PHE A 160 -0.73 -7.27 -10.64
CA PHE A 160 -0.12 -6.73 -9.43
C PHE A 160 0.04 -5.21 -9.44
N GLN A 161 0.14 -4.66 -8.25
CA GLN A 161 0.48 -3.26 -8.01
C GLN A 161 2.01 -3.11 -7.90
N VAL A 162 2.55 -1.98 -8.35
CA VAL A 162 4.00 -1.69 -8.45
C VAL A 162 4.80 -1.93 -7.15
N VAL A 163 4.15 -1.97 -6.00
CA VAL A 163 4.82 -2.27 -4.73
C VAL A 163 5.53 -3.63 -4.75
N TRP A 164 4.96 -4.61 -5.45
CA TRP A 164 5.54 -5.96 -5.52
C TRP A 164 6.80 -6.00 -6.37
N GLU A 165 6.86 -5.22 -7.47
CA GLU A 165 8.11 -5.03 -8.20
C GLU A 165 9.19 -4.40 -7.32
N LYS A 166 8.83 -3.32 -6.61
CA LYS A 166 9.74 -2.65 -5.67
C LYS A 166 10.20 -3.57 -4.57
N PHE A 167 9.28 -4.36 -3.99
CA PHE A 167 9.63 -5.35 -2.97
C PHE A 167 10.63 -6.36 -3.52
N CYS A 168 10.33 -6.99 -4.64
CA CYS A 168 11.20 -7.99 -5.26
C CYS A 168 12.58 -7.41 -5.60
N GLN A 169 12.63 -6.20 -6.15
CA GLN A 169 13.88 -5.52 -6.47
C GLN A 169 14.72 -5.19 -5.23
N LEU A 170 14.10 -4.66 -4.17
CA LEU A 170 14.79 -4.26 -2.95
C LEU A 170 15.38 -5.46 -2.18
N TRP A 171 14.67 -6.58 -2.14
CA TRP A 171 15.08 -7.79 -1.44
C TRP A 171 15.70 -8.86 -2.35
N GLN A 172 15.96 -8.53 -3.63
CA GLN A 172 16.57 -9.44 -4.61
C GLN A 172 15.81 -10.77 -4.72
N ILE A 173 14.50 -10.68 -4.82
CA ILE A 173 13.57 -11.80 -4.97
C ILE A 173 13.19 -11.91 -6.44
N GLU A 174 13.28 -13.12 -7.00
CA GLU A 174 12.79 -13.38 -8.35
C GLU A 174 11.26 -13.26 -8.36
N MET A 175 10.72 -12.36 -9.18
CA MET A 175 9.29 -12.22 -9.36
C MET A 175 8.82 -13.11 -10.51
N ARG A 176 8.01 -14.11 -10.22
CA ARG A 176 7.41 -15.01 -11.20
C ARG A 176 5.96 -14.64 -11.41
N THR A 177 5.64 -14.16 -12.60
CA THR A 177 4.31 -13.68 -12.92
C THR A 177 3.52 -14.64 -13.79
N VAL A 178 2.25 -14.83 -13.45
CA VAL A 178 1.26 -15.57 -14.24
C VAL A 178 0.49 -14.55 -15.07
N PRO A 179 0.48 -14.66 -16.41
CA PRO A 179 -0.21 -13.69 -17.26
C PRO A 179 -1.73 -13.72 -17.05
N LEU A 180 -2.35 -12.56 -16.93
CA LEU A 180 -3.80 -12.40 -17.05
C LEU A 180 -4.18 -12.34 -18.54
N THR A 181 -5.23 -13.03 -18.90
CA THR A 181 -5.79 -13.07 -20.27
C THR A 181 -7.28 -12.82 -20.23
N LEU A 182 -7.92 -12.63 -21.40
CA LEU A 182 -9.37 -12.49 -21.45
C LEU A 182 -10.11 -13.77 -20.98
N ASP A 183 -9.52 -14.94 -21.22
CA ASP A 183 -10.08 -16.23 -20.78
C ASP A 183 -9.75 -16.52 -19.30
N HIS A 184 -8.67 -15.96 -18.79
CA HIS A 184 -8.25 -16.07 -17.39
C HIS A 184 -7.95 -14.66 -16.84
N PRO A 185 -9.00 -13.89 -16.45
CA PRO A 185 -8.86 -12.52 -16.00
C PRO A 185 -8.41 -12.38 -14.54
N THR A 186 -8.25 -13.51 -13.85
CA THR A 186 -7.74 -13.66 -12.48
C THR A 186 -6.56 -14.62 -12.45
N LEU A 187 -5.89 -14.78 -11.31
CA LEU A 187 -4.75 -15.69 -11.15
C LEU A 187 -5.14 -17.13 -11.51
N ASP A 188 -4.51 -17.68 -12.55
CA ASP A 188 -4.63 -19.12 -12.86
C ASP A 188 -3.87 -19.93 -11.81
N ILE A 189 -4.61 -20.70 -11.01
CA ILE A 189 -4.07 -21.50 -9.91
C ILE A 189 -3.10 -22.55 -10.42
N GLY A 190 -3.43 -23.21 -11.54
CA GLY A 190 -2.60 -24.26 -12.12
C GLY A 190 -1.25 -23.73 -12.59
N GLU A 191 -1.23 -22.59 -13.27
CA GLU A 191 -0.01 -21.94 -13.70
C GLU A 191 0.78 -21.36 -12.50
N ALA A 192 0.11 -20.84 -11.49
CA ALA A 192 0.75 -20.36 -10.26
C ALA A 192 1.50 -21.50 -9.53
N LEU A 193 0.87 -22.67 -9.39
CA LEU A 193 1.51 -23.84 -8.77
C LEU A 193 2.67 -24.40 -9.61
N LYS A 194 2.61 -24.34 -10.94
CA LYS A 194 3.73 -24.70 -11.81
C LYS A 194 4.92 -23.76 -11.67
N ALA A 195 4.67 -22.49 -11.38
CA ALA A 195 5.71 -21.49 -11.16
C ALA A 195 6.39 -21.62 -9.77
N CYS A 196 5.81 -22.40 -8.86
CA CYS A 196 6.35 -22.60 -7.51
C CYS A 196 7.46 -23.65 -7.48
N ASP A 197 8.40 -23.42 -6.58
CA ASP A 197 9.45 -24.38 -6.21
C ASP A 197 9.81 -24.28 -4.72
N GLU A 198 10.86 -24.98 -4.30
CA GLU A 198 11.34 -24.94 -2.92
C GLU A 198 11.86 -23.57 -2.44
N ASN A 199 12.08 -22.63 -3.38
CA ASN A 199 12.56 -21.29 -3.11
C ASN A 199 11.41 -20.26 -3.10
N THR A 200 10.17 -20.69 -3.34
CA THR A 200 9.00 -19.81 -3.30
C THR A 200 8.71 -19.38 -1.87
N ILE A 201 8.76 -18.08 -1.63
CA ILE A 201 8.50 -17.48 -0.31
C ILE A 201 7.02 -17.38 0.01
N CYS A 202 6.19 -17.10 -1.01
CA CYS A 202 4.73 -17.08 -0.96
C CYS A 202 4.13 -16.99 -2.35
N ILE A 203 2.82 -17.29 -2.46
CA ILE A 203 1.97 -16.88 -3.58
C ILE A 203 1.16 -15.67 -3.11
N VAL A 204 1.00 -14.67 -4.00
CA VAL A 204 0.27 -13.43 -3.69
C VAL A 204 -0.96 -13.31 -4.58
N PRO A 205 -2.12 -13.86 -4.20
CA PRO A 205 -3.38 -13.52 -4.83
C PRO A 205 -3.83 -12.11 -4.43
N ILE A 206 -4.66 -11.48 -5.27
CA ILE A 206 -5.13 -10.12 -5.08
C ILE A 206 -6.64 -10.12 -4.84
N ALA A 207 -7.08 -9.57 -3.72
CA ALA A 207 -8.47 -9.25 -3.47
C ALA A 207 -8.74 -7.82 -3.97
N GLY A 208 -9.40 -7.72 -5.12
CA GLY A 208 -9.64 -6.45 -5.81
C GLY A 208 -8.47 -5.99 -6.66
N VAL A 209 -8.24 -6.63 -7.80
CA VAL A 209 -7.25 -6.19 -8.79
C VAL A 209 -7.55 -4.76 -9.21
N THR A 210 -6.59 -3.87 -9.08
CA THR A 210 -6.74 -2.41 -9.25
C THR A 210 -7.41 -2.03 -10.58
N TRP A 211 -7.07 -2.71 -11.67
CA TRP A 211 -7.51 -2.35 -13.01
C TRP A 211 -8.82 -2.99 -13.44
N THR A 212 -9.17 -4.13 -12.88
CA THR A 212 -10.34 -4.92 -13.27
C THR A 212 -11.42 -4.95 -12.21
N GLY A 213 -11.07 -4.74 -10.95
CA GLY A 213 -11.95 -4.90 -9.78
C GLY A 213 -12.31 -6.36 -9.48
N LEU A 214 -11.68 -7.31 -10.15
CA LEU A 214 -11.93 -8.74 -9.93
C LEU A 214 -11.12 -9.25 -8.74
N ASP A 215 -11.64 -10.27 -8.08
CA ASP A 215 -10.94 -10.98 -7.00
C ASP A 215 -10.32 -12.27 -7.56
N ASP A 216 -9.09 -12.57 -7.18
CA ASP A 216 -8.50 -13.89 -7.39
C ASP A 216 -9.25 -14.94 -6.54
N ASP A 217 -9.33 -16.18 -7.00
CA ASP A 217 -9.95 -17.28 -6.25
C ASP A 217 -9.04 -17.74 -5.08
N ILE A 218 -9.09 -17.02 -3.99
CA ILE A 218 -8.26 -17.25 -2.81
C ILE A 218 -8.59 -18.59 -2.16
N GLU A 219 -9.87 -18.96 -2.06
CA GLU A 219 -10.31 -20.23 -1.47
C GLU A 219 -9.87 -21.43 -2.31
N GLY A 220 -10.00 -21.34 -3.61
CA GLY A 220 -9.53 -22.38 -4.55
C GLY A 220 -8.01 -22.52 -4.51
N LEU A 221 -7.29 -21.40 -4.42
CA LEU A 221 -5.84 -21.40 -4.29
C LEU A 221 -5.39 -22.04 -2.96
N ASP A 222 -6.04 -21.73 -1.86
CA ASP A 222 -5.73 -22.30 -0.53
C ASP A 222 -5.81 -23.82 -0.55
N LYS A 223 -6.95 -24.36 -1.01
CA LYS A 223 -7.15 -25.80 -1.15
C LYS A 223 -6.13 -26.47 -2.06
N ALA A 224 -5.82 -25.84 -3.20
CA ALA A 224 -4.89 -26.39 -4.17
C ALA A 224 -3.44 -26.34 -3.66
N LEU A 225 -3.08 -25.27 -2.95
CA LEU A 225 -1.76 -25.09 -2.37
C LEU A 225 -1.52 -26.04 -1.19
N ASP A 226 -2.51 -26.31 -0.36
CA ASP A 226 -2.42 -27.32 0.68
C ASP A 226 -2.09 -28.71 0.11
N ALA A 227 -2.80 -29.12 -0.96
CA ALA A 227 -2.53 -30.36 -1.65
C ALA A 227 -1.13 -30.38 -2.30
N TYR A 228 -0.70 -29.24 -2.88
CA TYR A 228 0.62 -29.10 -3.46
C TYR A 228 1.72 -29.18 -2.40
N ASN A 229 1.58 -28.49 -1.28
CA ASN A 229 2.51 -28.52 -0.16
C ASN A 229 2.62 -29.93 0.43
N ALA A 230 1.49 -30.62 0.62
CA ALA A 230 1.48 -32.01 1.10
C ALA A 230 2.22 -32.97 0.16
N LYS A 231 2.10 -32.78 -1.18
CA LYS A 231 2.76 -33.61 -2.19
C LYS A 231 4.25 -33.34 -2.29
N THR A 232 4.67 -32.08 -2.19
CA THR A 232 6.05 -31.64 -2.44
C THR A 232 6.90 -31.60 -1.18
N GLY A 233 6.25 -31.52 -0.01
CA GLY A 233 6.92 -31.24 1.27
C GLY A 233 7.34 -29.78 1.42
N TYR A 234 6.82 -28.89 0.58
CA TYR A 234 7.05 -27.45 0.72
C TYR A 234 6.06 -26.84 1.73
N GLU A 235 6.40 -25.67 2.23
CA GLU A 235 5.59 -24.90 3.17
C GLU A 235 5.38 -23.48 2.62
N ILE A 236 4.82 -23.42 1.41
CA ILE A 236 4.56 -22.16 0.72
C ILE A 236 3.27 -21.55 1.31
N PRO A 237 3.31 -20.35 1.88
CA PRO A 237 2.13 -19.66 2.38
C PRO A 237 1.45 -18.83 1.27
N ILE A 238 0.22 -18.43 1.54
CA ILE A 238 -0.49 -17.37 0.82
C ILE A 238 -0.30 -16.05 1.56
N HIS A 239 -0.02 -14.98 0.82
CA HIS A 239 -0.14 -13.60 1.27
C HIS A 239 -1.17 -12.89 0.41
N VAL A 240 -2.32 -12.53 0.95
CA VAL A 240 -3.37 -11.85 0.20
C VAL A 240 -3.07 -10.34 0.13
N ASP A 241 -2.87 -9.81 -1.07
CA ASP A 241 -2.90 -8.36 -1.29
C ASP A 241 -4.36 -7.90 -1.34
N ALA A 242 -4.83 -7.37 -0.24
CA ALA A 242 -6.21 -6.94 -0.05
C ALA A 242 -6.33 -5.42 0.08
N ALA A 243 -5.39 -4.67 -0.51
CA ALA A 243 -5.34 -3.21 -0.43
C ALA A 243 -6.65 -2.54 -0.89
N SER A 244 -7.27 -3.06 -1.94
CA SER A 244 -8.54 -2.56 -2.48
C SER A 244 -9.74 -3.33 -1.93
N GLY A 245 -9.69 -4.65 -1.91
CA GLY A 245 -10.85 -5.51 -1.65
C GLY A 245 -11.02 -5.97 -0.21
N GLY A 246 -10.01 -5.78 0.67
CA GLY A 246 -10.00 -6.42 1.99
C GLY A 246 -11.21 -6.18 2.89
N PHE A 247 -11.90 -5.06 2.72
CA PHE A 247 -13.13 -4.75 3.46
C PHE A 247 -14.42 -5.05 2.69
N ILE A 248 -14.35 -5.32 1.38
CA ILE A 248 -15.53 -5.50 0.52
C ILE A 248 -16.16 -6.89 0.71
N PRO A 249 -15.43 -8.01 0.56
CA PRO A 249 -15.99 -9.35 0.75
C PRO A 249 -16.54 -9.56 2.18
N VAL A 250 -15.86 -9.02 3.17
CA VAL A 250 -16.28 -9.11 4.58
C VAL A 250 -17.63 -8.41 4.81
N SER A 251 -17.86 -7.26 4.15
CA SER A 251 -19.14 -6.56 4.26
C SER A 251 -20.31 -7.38 3.72
N TYR A 252 -20.09 -8.19 2.68
CA TYR A 252 -21.12 -9.08 2.13
C TYR A 252 -21.38 -10.32 2.99
N THR A 253 -20.38 -10.83 3.71
CA THR A 253 -20.52 -12.03 4.56
C THR A 253 -21.20 -11.74 5.90
N HIS A 254 -21.13 -10.49 6.38
CA HIS A 254 -21.82 -10.07 7.61
C HIS A 254 -23.30 -9.70 7.41
N LEU A 255 -23.77 -9.61 6.17
CA LEU A 255 -25.17 -9.32 5.83
C LEU A 255 -26.02 -10.57 5.58
N ARG A 256 -25.51 -11.76 5.89
CA ARG A 256 -26.24 -13.04 5.77
C ARG A 256 -26.56 -13.65 7.10
#